data_cde33f47317d12e822f7a858643c24a6
#
_entry.id   cde33f47317d12e822f7a858643c24a6
#
_cell.length_a   1.000
_cell.length_b   1.000
_cell.length_c   1.000
_cell.angle_alpha   90.00
_cell.angle_beta   90.00
_cell.angle_gamma   90.00
#
_symmetry.space_group_name_H-M   'P 1'
#
loop_
_entity.id
_entity.type
_entity.pdbx_description
1 polymer ?
#
loop_
_entity_poly.entity_id
_entity_poly.type
_entity_poly.pdbx_seq_one_letter_code
_entity_poly.pdbx_strand_id
1 'polypeptide(L)'
;MSSSPIRPISSETVGTWDFEADVVIAGYGIAGVSAAIGAAESGADVLVLERTGGGGGAAALSGGIVYLGGGTRVQKACGFDDTPENMKTFLAEALGPGVDEDKLDVYCDGSVQHFEWLEACGVRYKESFWSQPGWECPVDDSLMYSGGENAAPFHTLVPPAPRGHLAQVPMPRTGEQGAGHVLMTTLIGKANDLGVRVESDIRVQRLVVDGTGRVVGVAATRFGQEITVRAHGGVVLATGSFAYNDEMMQAYAPRLYKRPAATVEEHDGRAILMAQALGAGLAHMDACEVAFFCDPQLMARGILVNGRGQRYVPEDTYPGRVGQLTMYQNDNQAFLVLDEAAYEEGMAAPSSSPQLRRQPTWVCESVAELEAEMGLPEGALTATVELYNRHAAAGTDPVLGKKAEWVKPIGSPIAAIDLRGMTGGFTLGGLRTSVESEVLHVDGDPIPGLYAAGRCTSGLSAGGYCSGISLGDGSFFGRRAGISAATTG
;
A
#
# COMPACT_ATOMS: atom_id res chain seq x y z
N MET A 1 -7.14 -17.47 -22.78
CA MET A 1 -8.29 -18.01 -22.00
C MET A 1 -9.52 -17.21 -22.40
N SER A 2 -10.66 -17.83 -22.71
CA SER A 2 -11.91 -17.08 -23.00
C SER A 2 -12.27 -16.28 -21.74
N SER A 3 -12.25 -14.95 -21.84
CA SER A 3 -12.65 -14.09 -20.73
C SER A 3 -14.14 -14.35 -20.44
N SER A 4 -14.46 -14.80 -19.23
CA SER A 4 -15.86 -14.91 -18.79
C SER A 4 -16.54 -13.55 -18.95
N PRO A 5 -17.82 -13.48 -19.38
CA PRO A 5 -18.51 -12.23 -19.60
C PRO A 5 -18.54 -11.37 -18.32
N ILE A 6 -18.33 -10.05 -18.46
CA ILE A 6 -18.36 -9.09 -17.35
C ILE A 6 -19.65 -8.24 -17.33
N ARG A 7 -20.44 -8.28 -18.42
CA ARG A 7 -21.68 -7.50 -18.52
C ARG A 7 -22.65 -7.89 -17.41
N PRO A 8 -23.32 -6.91 -16.82
CA PRO A 8 -24.34 -7.19 -15.80
C PRO A 8 -25.46 -8.04 -16.38
N ILE A 9 -26.15 -8.75 -15.50
CA ILE A 9 -27.36 -9.50 -15.84
C ILE A 9 -28.57 -8.87 -15.16
N SER A 10 -29.74 -8.98 -15.81
CA SER A 10 -31.01 -8.55 -15.21
C SER A 10 -31.44 -9.51 -14.10
N SER A 11 -31.92 -8.97 -12.98
CA SER A 11 -32.51 -9.77 -11.90
C SER A 11 -33.73 -10.58 -12.37
N GLU A 12 -34.41 -10.11 -13.43
CA GLU A 12 -35.54 -10.84 -14.03
C GLU A 12 -35.11 -12.15 -14.69
N THR A 13 -33.83 -12.29 -15.05
CA THR A 13 -33.26 -13.54 -15.61
C THR A 13 -32.81 -14.52 -14.53
N VAL A 14 -32.76 -14.10 -13.27
CA VAL A 14 -32.40 -14.93 -12.14
C VAL A 14 -33.66 -15.69 -11.69
N GLY A 15 -33.69 -17.01 -11.91
CA GLY A 15 -34.83 -17.83 -11.54
C GLY A 15 -34.99 -18.03 -10.03
N THR A 16 -33.89 -18.35 -9.37
CA THR A 16 -33.79 -18.53 -7.90
C THR A 16 -32.45 -17.97 -7.43
N TRP A 17 -32.45 -17.45 -6.21
CA TRP A 17 -31.22 -17.02 -5.55
C TRP A 17 -30.68 -18.14 -4.67
N ASP A 18 -29.42 -18.48 -4.82
CA ASP A 18 -28.76 -19.52 -4.02
C ASP A 18 -28.46 -19.03 -2.58
N PHE A 19 -28.17 -17.74 -2.44
CA PHE A 19 -27.97 -17.06 -1.17
C PHE A 19 -28.62 -15.68 -1.18
N GLU A 20 -28.98 -15.20 0.01
CA GLU A 20 -29.46 -13.83 0.23
C GLU A 20 -28.82 -13.24 1.49
N ALA A 21 -28.59 -11.93 1.49
CA ALA A 21 -28.12 -11.12 2.63
C ALA A 21 -28.52 -9.66 2.45
N ASP A 22 -28.44 -8.86 3.52
CA ASP A 22 -28.59 -7.42 3.39
C ASP A 22 -27.39 -6.83 2.67
N VAL A 23 -26.17 -7.19 3.08
CA VAL A 23 -24.93 -6.73 2.46
C VAL A 23 -24.12 -7.93 1.94
N VAL A 24 -23.81 -7.88 0.65
CA VAL A 24 -22.94 -8.88 -0.01
C VAL A 24 -21.58 -8.25 -0.31
N ILE A 25 -20.51 -8.87 0.17
CA ILE A 25 -19.15 -8.36 0.04
C ILE A 25 -18.33 -9.31 -0.83
N ALA A 26 -17.72 -8.80 -1.90
CA ALA A 26 -16.82 -9.54 -2.77
C ALA A 26 -15.36 -9.31 -2.36
N GLY A 27 -14.72 -10.34 -1.79
CA GLY A 27 -13.33 -10.32 -1.29
C GLY A 27 -13.24 -10.15 0.23
N TYR A 28 -12.30 -10.86 0.86
CA TYR A 28 -12.11 -10.91 2.32
C TYR A 28 -10.70 -10.49 2.75
N GLY A 29 -10.14 -9.47 2.04
CA GLY A 29 -8.96 -8.71 2.47
C GLY A 29 -9.33 -7.63 3.49
N ILE A 30 -8.40 -6.69 3.76
CA ILE A 30 -8.60 -5.63 4.78
C ILE A 30 -9.87 -4.81 4.55
N ALA A 31 -10.17 -4.42 3.31
CA ALA A 31 -11.37 -3.65 3.01
C ALA A 31 -12.65 -4.48 3.21
N GLY A 32 -12.63 -5.73 2.77
CA GLY A 32 -13.79 -6.63 2.89
C GLY A 32 -14.12 -6.98 4.33
N VAL A 33 -13.11 -7.32 5.16
CA VAL A 33 -13.35 -7.62 6.58
C VAL A 33 -13.83 -6.38 7.35
N SER A 34 -13.28 -5.20 7.03
CA SER A 34 -13.72 -3.95 7.66
C SER A 34 -15.14 -3.56 7.23
N ALA A 35 -15.50 -3.79 5.96
CA ALA A 35 -16.87 -3.63 5.49
C ALA A 35 -17.84 -4.60 6.20
N ALA A 36 -17.43 -5.85 6.35
CA ALA A 36 -18.24 -6.86 7.03
C ALA A 36 -18.52 -6.50 8.49
N ILE A 37 -17.48 -6.06 9.22
CA ILE A 37 -17.61 -5.60 10.61
C ILE A 37 -18.53 -4.37 10.66
N GLY A 38 -18.28 -3.34 9.80
CA GLY A 38 -19.10 -2.12 9.78
C GLY A 38 -20.57 -2.36 9.48
N ALA A 39 -20.89 -3.25 8.53
CA ALA A 39 -22.25 -3.64 8.21
C ALA A 39 -22.91 -4.43 9.35
N ALA A 40 -22.21 -5.42 9.93
CA ALA A 40 -22.73 -6.22 11.03
C ALA A 40 -22.94 -5.38 12.31
N GLU A 41 -22.04 -4.44 12.62
CA GLU A 41 -22.21 -3.47 13.73
C GLU A 41 -23.43 -2.54 13.50
N SER A 42 -23.84 -2.35 12.23
CA SER A 42 -25.06 -1.59 11.86
C SER A 42 -26.33 -2.48 11.89
N GLY A 43 -26.23 -3.76 12.24
CA GLY A 43 -27.35 -4.70 12.38
C GLY A 43 -27.75 -5.45 11.11
N ALA A 44 -26.97 -5.34 10.03
CA ALA A 44 -27.25 -6.02 8.76
C ALA A 44 -26.85 -7.51 8.80
N ASP A 45 -27.57 -8.35 8.06
CA ASP A 45 -27.13 -9.70 7.69
C ASP A 45 -26.06 -9.61 6.60
N VAL A 46 -24.87 -10.15 6.86
CA VAL A 46 -23.69 -9.97 6.01
C VAL A 46 -23.22 -11.31 5.44
N LEU A 47 -23.01 -11.34 4.13
CA LEU A 47 -22.39 -12.46 3.42
C LEU A 47 -21.15 -12.01 2.67
N VAL A 48 -20.00 -12.56 3.05
CA VAL A 48 -18.73 -12.38 2.32
C VAL A 48 -18.50 -13.54 1.36
N LEU A 49 -18.15 -13.20 0.13
CA LEU A 49 -17.76 -14.15 -0.92
C LEU A 49 -16.26 -14.05 -1.16
N GLU A 50 -15.51 -15.07 -0.78
CA GLU A 50 -14.06 -15.10 -0.93
C GLU A 50 -13.67 -16.10 -2.04
N ARG A 51 -12.74 -15.66 -2.90
CA ARG A 51 -12.27 -16.44 -4.05
C ARG A 51 -11.38 -17.62 -3.67
N THR A 52 -10.64 -17.48 -2.57
CA THR A 52 -9.71 -18.50 -2.05
C THR A 52 -10.32 -19.28 -0.91
N GLY A 53 -9.61 -20.28 -0.40
CA GLY A 53 -10.06 -21.10 0.72
C GLY A 53 -10.09 -20.40 2.08
N GLY A 54 -9.65 -19.12 2.14
CA GLY A 54 -9.61 -18.35 3.39
C GLY A 54 -9.38 -16.86 3.16
N GLY A 55 -9.77 -16.04 4.15
CA GLY A 55 -9.59 -14.59 4.10
C GLY A 55 -8.15 -14.13 4.38
N GLY A 56 -7.91 -12.84 4.15
CA GLY A 56 -6.64 -12.17 4.43
C GLY A 56 -6.06 -11.44 3.22
N GLY A 57 -6.08 -12.07 2.05
CA GLY A 57 -5.56 -11.51 0.80
C GLY A 57 -4.14 -10.94 0.95
N ALA A 58 -3.80 -9.93 0.17
CA ALA A 58 -2.50 -9.25 0.25
C ALA A 58 -2.22 -8.61 1.63
N ALA A 59 -3.25 -8.25 2.38
CA ALA A 59 -3.10 -7.63 3.70
C ALA A 59 -2.43 -8.58 4.71
N ALA A 60 -2.79 -9.87 4.71
CA ALA A 60 -2.19 -10.86 5.61
C ALA A 60 -0.70 -11.14 5.29
N LEU A 61 -0.28 -10.96 4.03
CA LEU A 61 1.10 -11.16 3.58
C LEU A 61 1.96 -9.89 3.68
N SER A 62 1.34 -8.74 3.96
CA SER A 62 2.03 -7.46 4.08
C SER A 62 2.74 -7.29 5.42
N GLY A 63 3.61 -6.29 5.52
CA GLY A 63 4.24 -5.87 6.79
C GLY A 63 3.25 -5.39 7.85
N GLY A 64 1.96 -5.23 7.52
CA GLY A 64 0.89 -4.90 8.45
C GLY A 64 0.89 -3.46 8.95
N ILE A 65 1.56 -2.56 8.26
CA ILE A 65 1.53 -1.14 8.59
C ILE A 65 0.16 -0.59 8.24
N VAL A 66 -0.51 0.04 9.21
CA VAL A 66 -1.71 0.86 9.03
C VAL A 66 -1.30 2.32 9.19
N TYR A 67 -1.46 3.13 8.13
CA TYR A 67 -1.06 4.54 8.16
C TYR A 67 -2.14 5.39 8.83
N LEU A 68 -1.94 5.71 10.06
CA LEU A 68 -2.85 6.51 10.89
C LEU A 68 -2.06 7.56 11.68
N GLY A 69 -2.67 8.69 12.01
CA GLY A 69 -1.98 9.77 12.71
C GLY A 69 -2.97 10.73 13.36
N GLY A 70 -2.56 11.99 13.49
CA GLY A 70 -3.39 13.03 14.07
C GLY A 70 -3.49 12.98 15.60
N GLY A 71 -2.55 12.30 16.28
CA GLY A 71 -2.48 12.25 17.73
C GLY A 71 -3.06 10.97 18.34
N THR A 72 -2.76 9.82 17.75
CA THR A 72 -3.09 8.52 18.35
C THR A 72 -2.44 8.36 19.73
N ARG A 73 -2.99 7.46 20.58
CA ARG A 73 -2.41 7.23 21.91
C ARG A 73 -0.96 6.72 21.84
N VAL A 74 -0.62 5.94 20.80
CA VAL A 74 0.75 5.41 20.61
C VAL A 74 1.71 6.54 20.24
N GLN A 75 1.30 7.46 19.34
CA GLN A 75 2.09 8.66 19.03
C GLN A 75 2.36 9.47 20.30
N LYS A 76 1.32 9.77 21.10
CA LYS A 76 1.44 10.53 22.36
C LYS A 76 2.34 9.83 23.38
N ALA A 77 2.17 8.52 23.57
CA ALA A 77 2.99 7.74 24.50
C ALA A 77 4.48 7.71 24.09
N CYS A 78 4.76 7.75 22.78
CA CYS A 78 6.11 7.84 22.24
C CYS A 78 6.68 9.27 22.15
N GLY A 79 5.93 10.28 22.63
CA GLY A 79 6.39 11.68 22.71
C GLY A 79 6.23 12.47 21.40
N PHE A 80 5.37 12.01 20.47
CA PHE A 80 5.07 12.74 19.24
C PHE A 80 3.77 13.50 19.36
N ASP A 81 3.83 14.79 19.01
CA ASP A 81 2.67 15.68 18.92
C ASP A 81 2.28 15.81 17.44
N ASP A 82 1.20 15.15 17.07
CA ASP A 82 0.67 15.12 15.70
C ASP A 82 -0.79 15.59 15.71
N THR A 83 -1.22 16.24 14.61
CA THR A 83 -2.60 16.70 14.44
C THR A 83 -3.17 16.24 13.10
N PRO A 84 -4.52 16.18 12.95
CA PRO A 84 -5.13 15.92 11.65
C PRO A 84 -4.64 16.86 10.56
N GLU A 85 -4.44 18.15 10.86
CA GLU A 85 -3.97 19.17 9.93
C GLU A 85 -2.52 18.91 9.49
N ASN A 86 -1.64 18.51 10.42
CA ASN A 86 -0.26 18.12 10.10
C ASN A 86 -0.23 16.86 9.23
N MET A 87 -1.09 15.88 9.54
CA MET A 87 -1.24 14.67 8.74
C MET A 87 -1.74 14.99 7.33
N LYS A 88 -2.77 15.84 7.20
CA LYS A 88 -3.32 16.29 5.91
C LYS A 88 -2.26 17.02 5.08
N THR A 89 -1.58 17.99 5.66
CA THR A 89 -0.52 18.76 4.98
C THR A 89 0.59 17.86 4.45
N PHE A 90 1.04 16.89 5.25
CA PHE A 90 2.04 15.92 4.81
C PHE A 90 1.50 15.01 3.69
N LEU A 91 0.32 14.44 3.85
CA LEU A 91 -0.24 13.49 2.88
C LEU A 91 -0.58 14.15 1.55
N ALA A 92 -1.07 15.40 1.53
CA ALA A 92 -1.34 16.14 0.30
C ALA A 92 -0.08 16.23 -0.60
N GLU A 93 1.07 16.51 0.00
CA GLU A 93 2.35 16.56 -0.72
C GLU A 93 2.93 15.17 -1.03
N ALA A 94 2.84 14.24 -0.06
CA ALA A 94 3.44 12.91 -0.18
C ALA A 94 2.72 12.00 -1.18
N LEU A 95 1.39 12.13 -1.29
CA LEU A 95 0.57 11.38 -2.25
C LEU A 95 0.54 12.04 -3.63
N GLY A 96 0.95 13.30 -3.71
CA GLY A 96 1.15 14.01 -4.96
C GLY A 96 -0.13 14.64 -5.55
N PRO A 97 0.00 15.32 -6.71
CA PRO A 97 -1.10 16.04 -7.31
C PRO A 97 -2.24 15.10 -7.73
N GLY A 98 -3.48 15.58 -7.55
CA GLY A 98 -4.68 14.84 -7.90
C GLY A 98 -5.22 13.95 -6.78
N VAL A 99 -4.67 14.04 -5.57
CA VAL A 99 -5.29 13.42 -4.38
C VAL A 99 -6.74 13.93 -4.23
N ASP A 100 -7.64 13.03 -3.87
CA ASP A 100 -9.04 13.37 -3.57
C ASP A 100 -9.08 14.09 -2.22
N GLU A 101 -9.25 15.42 -2.27
CA GLU A 101 -9.19 16.29 -1.07
C GLU A 101 -10.29 15.97 -0.07
N ASP A 102 -11.51 15.67 -0.54
CA ASP A 102 -12.65 15.34 0.34
C ASP A 102 -12.38 14.03 1.10
N LYS A 103 -11.82 13.03 0.43
CA LYS A 103 -11.40 11.77 1.08
C LYS A 103 -10.25 11.97 2.03
N LEU A 104 -9.28 12.80 1.63
CA LEU A 104 -8.13 13.11 2.49
C LEU A 104 -8.58 13.79 3.77
N ASP A 105 -9.51 14.73 3.69
CA ASP A 105 -10.10 15.41 4.85
C ASP A 105 -10.78 14.43 5.80
N VAL A 106 -11.73 13.67 5.27
CA VAL A 106 -12.47 12.70 6.08
C VAL A 106 -11.56 11.64 6.70
N TYR A 107 -10.52 11.21 5.99
CA TYR A 107 -9.54 10.25 6.50
C TYR A 107 -8.67 10.81 7.62
N CYS A 108 -8.14 12.03 7.45
CA CYS A 108 -7.29 12.65 8.46
C CYS A 108 -8.08 12.98 9.72
N ASP A 109 -9.28 13.56 9.58
CA ASP A 109 -10.16 13.90 10.71
C ASP A 109 -10.64 12.66 11.45
N GLY A 110 -10.93 11.57 10.73
CA GLY A 110 -11.38 10.30 11.29
C GLY A 110 -10.28 9.36 11.77
N SER A 111 -9.00 9.70 11.54
CA SER A 111 -7.86 8.78 11.72
C SER A 111 -7.71 8.26 13.15
N VAL A 112 -7.79 9.14 14.16
CA VAL A 112 -7.70 8.75 15.57
C VAL A 112 -8.86 7.84 15.96
N GLN A 113 -10.09 8.19 15.56
CA GLN A 113 -11.28 7.38 15.84
C GLN A 113 -11.19 6.00 15.15
N HIS A 114 -10.62 5.95 13.97
CA HIS A 114 -10.41 4.67 13.27
C HIS A 114 -9.34 3.81 13.94
N PHE A 115 -8.27 4.42 14.45
CA PHE A 115 -7.28 3.73 15.28
C PHE A 115 -7.93 3.10 16.51
N GLU A 116 -8.76 3.86 17.23
CA GLU A 116 -9.51 3.37 18.40
C GLU A 116 -10.50 2.25 18.03
N TRP A 117 -11.12 2.32 16.86
CA TRP A 117 -11.98 1.24 16.36
C TRP A 117 -11.19 -0.05 16.09
N LEU A 118 -9.98 0.03 15.50
CA LEU A 118 -9.13 -1.14 15.33
C LEU A 118 -8.78 -1.77 16.69
N GLU A 119 -8.50 -0.96 17.70
CA GLU A 119 -8.28 -1.46 19.08
C GLU A 119 -9.54 -2.11 19.66
N ALA A 120 -10.71 -1.52 19.44
CA ALA A 120 -11.98 -2.10 19.86
C ALA A 120 -12.30 -3.42 19.15
N CYS A 121 -11.81 -3.61 17.91
CA CYS A 121 -11.85 -4.89 17.23
C CYS A 121 -10.84 -5.93 17.77
N GLY A 122 -9.97 -5.54 18.71
CA GLY A 122 -9.02 -6.43 19.37
C GLY A 122 -7.57 -6.28 18.92
N VAL A 123 -7.27 -5.40 17.95
CA VAL A 123 -5.89 -5.16 17.52
C VAL A 123 -5.10 -4.54 18.69
N ARG A 124 -3.94 -5.09 18.98
CA ARG A 124 -3.06 -4.61 20.06
C ARG A 124 -1.91 -3.81 19.47
N TYR A 125 -1.61 -2.68 20.12
CA TYR A 125 -0.47 -1.83 19.77
C TYR A 125 0.36 -1.59 21.04
N LYS A 126 1.69 -1.77 20.92
CA LYS A 126 2.66 -1.47 21.95
C LYS A 126 3.03 0.02 21.91
N GLU A 127 3.17 0.66 23.04
CA GLU A 127 3.60 2.07 23.14
C GLU A 127 5.13 2.17 22.97
N SER A 128 5.60 1.84 21.78
CA SER A 128 7.03 1.86 21.46
C SER A 128 7.27 2.23 19.99
N PHE A 129 8.41 2.87 19.73
CA PHE A 129 8.76 3.48 18.46
C PHE A 129 10.08 2.93 17.93
N TRP A 130 10.03 2.44 16.67
CA TRP A 130 11.20 2.06 15.89
C TRP A 130 11.71 3.25 15.07
N SER A 131 12.93 3.73 15.39
CA SER A 131 13.49 4.95 14.80
C SER A 131 14.34 4.74 13.55
N GLN A 132 14.71 3.50 13.24
CA GLN A 132 15.64 3.19 12.16
C GLN A 132 14.94 3.03 10.80
N PRO A 133 15.64 3.26 9.67
CA PRO A 133 15.11 2.96 8.34
C PRO A 133 14.70 1.50 8.20
N GLY A 134 13.53 1.24 7.62
CA GLY A 134 13.02 -0.11 7.42
C GLY A 134 11.79 -0.15 6.54
N TRP A 135 11.48 -1.32 5.99
CA TRP A 135 10.21 -1.60 5.36
C TRP A 135 9.11 -1.81 6.40
N GLU A 136 9.47 -2.40 7.53
CA GLU A 136 8.65 -2.64 8.71
C GLU A 136 9.55 -2.75 9.95
N CYS A 137 8.96 -2.79 11.15
CA CYS A 137 9.74 -3.01 12.37
C CYS A 137 10.26 -4.46 12.44
N PRO A 138 11.57 -4.68 12.64
CA PRO A 138 12.12 -6.04 12.82
C PRO A 138 11.81 -6.65 14.19
N VAL A 139 11.29 -5.84 15.10
CA VAL A 139 10.91 -6.17 16.48
C VAL A 139 9.40 -5.97 16.69
N ASP A 140 8.94 -5.98 17.94
CA ASP A 140 7.51 -5.81 18.29
C ASP A 140 7.09 -4.35 18.53
N ASP A 141 7.89 -3.37 18.07
CA ASP A 141 7.50 -1.96 18.11
C ASP A 141 6.30 -1.71 17.21
N SER A 142 5.38 -0.86 17.69
CA SER A 142 4.12 -0.61 16.98
C SER A 142 4.05 0.74 16.29
N LEU A 143 5.11 1.54 16.28
CA LEU A 143 5.14 2.83 15.61
C LEU A 143 6.45 3.02 14.84
N MET A 144 6.37 3.54 13.60
CA MET A 144 7.53 3.88 12.78
C MET A 144 7.23 4.99 11.78
N TYR A 145 8.27 5.64 11.26
CA TYR A 145 8.17 6.46 10.06
C TYR A 145 8.01 5.55 8.84
N SER A 146 6.94 5.71 8.08
CA SER A 146 6.64 4.83 6.96
C SER A 146 6.32 5.55 5.64
N GLY A 147 6.25 6.88 5.66
CA GLY A 147 6.00 7.72 4.48
C GLY A 147 7.17 8.64 4.10
N GLY A 148 8.26 8.64 4.89
CA GLY A 148 9.36 9.59 4.73
C GLY A 148 9.10 10.92 5.44
N GLU A 149 8.25 10.95 6.45
CA GLU A 149 7.82 12.13 7.22
C GLU A 149 9.02 12.87 7.84
N ASN A 150 10.05 12.12 8.22
CA ASN A 150 11.28 12.62 8.85
C ASN A 150 12.44 12.84 7.86
N ALA A 151 12.21 12.69 6.55
CA ALA A 151 13.22 12.86 5.50
C ALA A 151 12.93 14.07 4.61
N ALA A 152 13.96 14.55 3.88
CA ALA A 152 13.79 15.61 2.91
C ALA A 152 12.90 15.15 1.73
N PRO A 153 12.06 16.05 1.17
CA PRO A 153 11.84 17.43 1.57
C PRO A 153 10.78 17.60 2.69
N PHE A 154 10.08 16.52 3.09
CA PHE A 154 8.85 16.56 3.88
C PHE A 154 9.04 17.02 5.32
N HIS A 155 10.20 16.71 5.94
CA HIS A 155 10.49 17.09 7.33
C HIS A 155 10.46 18.60 7.59
N THR A 156 10.42 19.42 6.55
CA THR A 156 10.32 20.88 6.63
C THR A 156 8.89 21.41 6.48
N LEU A 157 7.95 20.57 6.05
CA LEU A 157 6.55 20.98 5.83
C LEU A 157 5.77 21.11 7.13
N VAL A 158 5.89 20.09 7.97
CA VAL A 158 5.27 20.01 9.30
C VAL A 158 6.24 19.30 10.25
N PRO A 159 6.06 19.45 11.58
CA PRO A 159 6.85 18.66 12.53
C PRO A 159 6.74 17.16 12.20
N PRO A 160 7.87 16.45 12.04
CA PRO A 160 7.85 15.04 11.70
C PRO A 160 7.19 14.19 12.79
N ALA A 161 6.15 13.45 12.42
CA ALA A 161 5.51 12.48 13.31
C ALA A 161 5.39 11.12 12.58
N PRO A 162 5.78 10.01 13.24
CA PRO A 162 5.60 8.67 12.66
C PRO A 162 4.12 8.31 12.63
N ARG A 163 3.64 7.76 11.50
CA ARG A 163 2.24 7.42 11.29
C ARG A 163 2.01 5.96 10.90
N GLY A 164 3.09 5.19 10.71
CA GLY A 164 3.01 3.75 10.49
C GLY A 164 2.75 2.99 11.77
N HIS A 165 1.53 2.49 11.96
CA HIS A 165 1.16 1.67 13.11
C HIS A 165 1.16 0.19 12.74
N LEU A 166 1.78 -0.66 13.58
CA LEU A 166 1.86 -2.11 13.37
C LEU A 166 1.20 -2.84 14.53
N ALA A 167 0.36 -3.82 14.22
CA ALA A 167 -0.16 -4.72 15.23
C ALA A 167 0.99 -5.41 15.96
N GLN A 168 0.90 -5.48 17.30
CA GLN A 168 1.91 -6.12 18.13
C GLN A 168 2.01 -7.61 17.81
N VAL A 169 3.18 -8.05 17.38
CA VAL A 169 3.47 -9.46 17.05
C VAL A 169 4.08 -10.17 18.25
N PRO A 170 3.85 -11.49 18.40
CA PRO A 170 4.56 -12.31 19.37
C PRO A 170 6.08 -12.30 19.10
N MET A 171 6.87 -12.23 20.16
CA MET A 171 8.34 -12.31 20.08
C MET A 171 8.88 -13.50 20.88
N PRO A 172 9.91 -14.21 20.39
CA PRO A 172 10.55 -14.02 19.07
C PRO A 172 9.60 -14.35 17.93
N ARG A 173 9.75 -13.67 16.81
CA ARG A 173 8.95 -14.00 15.60
C ARG A 173 9.28 -15.42 15.16
N THR A 174 8.27 -16.28 15.07
CA THR A 174 8.39 -17.64 14.57
C THR A 174 7.62 -17.78 13.26
N GLY A 175 8.31 -18.18 12.19
CA GLY A 175 7.71 -18.36 10.88
C GLY A 175 7.31 -17.03 10.21
N GLU A 176 6.31 -17.08 9.32
CA GLU A 176 5.86 -15.97 8.48
C GLU A 176 4.81 -15.05 9.15
N GLN A 177 4.60 -15.16 10.46
CA GLN A 177 3.58 -14.38 11.17
C GLN A 177 4.04 -12.93 11.42
N GLY A 178 3.92 -12.09 10.38
CA GLY A 178 4.09 -10.65 10.47
C GLY A 178 2.87 -9.91 11.02
N ALA A 179 2.99 -8.59 11.20
CA ALA A 179 1.91 -7.76 11.73
C ALA A 179 0.65 -7.77 10.83
N GLY A 180 0.81 -7.95 9.51
CA GLY A 180 -0.31 -8.11 8.58
C GLY A 180 -1.15 -9.35 8.85
N HIS A 181 -0.49 -10.48 9.14
CA HIS A 181 -1.20 -11.71 9.52
C HIS A 181 -1.94 -11.53 10.85
N VAL A 182 -1.29 -10.92 11.86
CA VAL A 182 -1.92 -10.66 13.18
C VAL A 182 -3.11 -9.73 13.03
N LEU A 183 -2.98 -8.63 12.27
CA LEU A 183 -4.06 -7.70 11.98
C LEU A 183 -5.27 -8.42 11.36
N MET A 184 -5.03 -9.17 10.28
CA MET A 184 -6.11 -9.84 9.55
C MET A 184 -6.77 -10.96 10.38
N THR A 185 -6.01 -11.76 11.11
CA THR A 185 -6.56 -12.82 11.98
C THR A 185 -7.44 -12.20 13.07
N THR A 186 -7.03 -11.08 13.65
CA THR A 186 -7.81 -10.35 14.67
C THR A 186 -9.13 -9.84 14.11
N LEU A 187 -9.10 -9.18 12.94
CA LEU A 187 -10.32 -8.62 12.33
C LEU A 187 -11.27 -9.71 11.81
N ILE A 188 -10.75 -10.80 11.25
CA ILE A 188 -11.54 -11.96 10.85
C ILE A 188 -12.20 -12.61 12.09
N GLY A 189 -11.47 -12.72 13.20
CA GLY A 189 -12.02 -13.18 14.47
C GLY A 189 -13.20 -12.31 14.94
N LYS A 190 -13.02 -10.98 14.90
CA LYS A 190 -14.09 -10.02 15.24
C LYS A 190 -15.31 -10.16 14.32
N ALA A 191 -15.10 -10.30 13.01
CA ALA A 191 -16.21 -10.52 12.06
C ALA A 191 -16.99 -11.83 12.36
N ASN A 192 -16.27 -12.91 12.70
CA ASN A 192 -16.88 -14.18 13.10
C ASN A 192 -17.70 -14.02 14.40
N ASP A 193 -17.18 -13.29 15.39
CA ASP A 193 -17.89 -13.01 16.66
C ASP A 193 -19.19 -12.22 16.44
N LEU A 194 -19.24 -11.40 15.38
CA LEU A 194 -20.44 -10.67 14.96
C LEU A 194 -21.41 -11.49 14.10
N GLY A 195 -21.10 -12.76 13.81
CA GLY A 195 -21.95 -13.65 13.03
C GLY A 195 -21.90 -13.43 11.51
N VAL A 196 -20.86 -12.77 10.99
CA VAL A 196 -20.66 -12.61 9.55
C VAL A 196 -20.52 -13.97 8.87
N ARG A 197 -21.34 -14.22 7.84
CA ARG A 197 -21.28 -15.43 7.03
C ARG A 197 -20.21 -15.30 5.96
N VAL A 198 -19.37 -16.32 5.79
CA VAL A 198 -18.31 -16.35 4.79
C VAL A 198 -18.41 -17.60 3.94
N GLU A 199 -18.50 -17.41 2.64
CA GLU A 199 -18.46 -18.50 1.65
C GLU A 199 -17.16 -18.42 0.85
N SER A 200 -16.32 -19.43 1.00
CA SER A 200 -15.04 -19.57 0.30
C SER A 200 -15.17 -20.30 -1.03
N ASP A 201 -14.09 -20.20 -1.85
CA ASP A 201 -14.01 -20.78 -3.19
C ASP A 201 -15.06 -20.20 -4.16
N ILE A 202 -15.53 -18.97 -3.89
CA ILE A 202 -16.54 -18.28 -4.69
C ILE A 202 -15.92 -17.08 -5.41
N ARG A 203 -15.85 -17.18 -6.73
CA ARG A 203 -15.39 -16.08 -7.58
C ARG A 203 -16.57 -15.30 -8.15
N VAL A 204 -16.75 -14.05 -7.71
CA VAL A 204 -17.73 -13.13 -8.29
C VAL A 204 -17.37 -12.83 -9.74
N GLN A 205 -18.33 -12.96 -10.64
CA GLN A 205 -18.15 -12.87 -12.09
C GLN A 205 -18.84 -11.67 -12.71
N ARG A 206 -20.07 -11.36 -12.25
CA ARG A 206 -20.94 -10.32 -12.81
C ARG A 206 -21.80 -9.69 -11.72
N LEU A 207 -22.17 -8.44 -11.94
CA LEU A 207 -23.19 -7.75 -11.13
C LEU A 207 -24.59 -8.10 -11.64
N VAL A 208 -25.55 -8.13 -10.73
CA VAL A 208 -26.98 -8.29 -11.05
C VAL A 208 -27.69 -6.96 -10.81
N VAL A 209 -28.44 -6.48 -11.80
CA VAL A 209 -29.17 -5.23 -11.74
C VAL A 209 -30.67 -5.45 -11.89
N ASP A 210 -31.47 -4.62 -11.23
CA ASP A 210 -32.94 -4.60 -11.43
C ASP A 210 -33.34 -3.71 -12.59
N GLY A 211 -34.65 -3.60 -12.83
CA GLY A 211 -35.23 -2.79 -13.91
C GLY A 211 -35.00 -1.28 -13.76
N THR A 212 -34.53 -0.80 -12.59
CA THR A 212 -34.18 0.62 -12.35
C THR A 212 -32.69 0.89 -12.57
N GLY A 213 -31.87 -0.16 -12.77
CA GLY A 213 -30.41 -0.07 -12.86
C GLY A 213 -29.70 -0.18 -11.50
N ARG A 214 -30.44 -0.41 -10.39
CA ARG A 214 -29.85 -0.65 -9.07
C ARG A 214 -29.14 -2.01 -9.06
N VAL A 215 -27.96 -2.08 -8.47
CA VAL A 215 -27.29 -3.34 -8.18
C VAL A 215 -27.98 -4.03 -7.01
N VAL A 216 -28.49 -5.25 -7.25
CA VAL A 216 -29.27 -6.03 -6.30
C VAL A 216 -28.66 -7.41 -6.01
N GLY A 217 -27.43 -7.65 -6.47
CA GLY A 217 -26.73 -8.88 -6.19
C GLY A 217 -25.57 -9.16 -7.13
N VAL A 218 -25.08 -10.39 -7.09
CA VAL A 218 -23.96 -10.85 -7.93
C VAL A 218 -24.25 -12.24 -8.50
N ALA A 219 -23.68 -12.52 -9.68
CA ALA A 219 -23.51 -13.86 -10.19
C ALA A 219 -22.03 -14.27 -10.03
N ALA A 220 -21.80 -15.46 -9.51
CA ALA A 220 -20.49 -15.97 -9.14
C ALA A 220 -20.32 -17.42 -9.62
N THR A 221 -19.12 -17.96 -9.47
CA THR A 221 -18.84 -19.38 -9.75
C THR A 221 -18.21 -20.04 -8.53
N ARG A 222 -18.65 -21.25 -8.23
CA ARG A 222 -18.05 -22.15 -7.22
C ARG A 222 -17.80 -23.51 -7.87
N PHE A 223 -16.54 -23.94 -7.93
CA PHE A 223 -16.14 -25.22 -8.56
C PHE A 223 -16.74 -25.44 -9.98
N GLY A 224 -16.81 -24.34 -10.77
CA GLY A 224 -17.34 -24.35 -12.14
C GLY A 224 -18.87 -24.28 -12.25
N GLN A 225 -19.61 -24.27 -11.14
CA GLN A 225 -21.05 -24.06 -11.11
C GLN A 225 -21.39 -22.59 -10.91
N GLU A 226 -22.35 -22.07 -11.66
CA GLU A 226 -22.86 -20.72 -11.50
C GLU A 226 -23.76 -20.66 -10.26
N ILE A 227 -23.58 -19.65 -9.44
CA ILE A 227 -24.41 -19.33 -8.29
C ILE A 227 -24.81 -17.85 -8.34
N THR A 228 -25.96 -17.54 -7.75
CA THR A 228 -26.48 -16.17 -7.65
C THR A 228 -26.71 -15.81 -6.20
N VAL A 229 -26.31 -14.56 -5.85
CA VAL A 229 -26.42 -14.06 -4.48
C VAL A 229 -27.16 -12.72 -4.51
N ARG A 230 -28.23 -12.61 -3.74
CA ARG A 230 -29.03 -11.39 -3.61
C ARG A 230 -28.51 -10.50 -2.49
N ALA A 231 -28.44 -9.19 -2.75
CA ALA A 231 -28.14 -8.16 -1.78
C ALA A 231 -29.34 -7.22 -1.66
N HIS A 232 -29.93 -7.13 -0.46
CA HIS A 232 -31.09 -6.27 -0.22
C HIS A 232 -30.67 -4.80 -0.05
N GLY A 233 -29.58 -4.52 0.67
CA GLY A 233 -29.01 -3.20 0.88
C GLY A 233 -28.01 -2.82 -0.21
N GLY A 234 -26.99 -3.64 -0.44
CA GLY A 234 -25.99 -3.35 -1.48
C GLY A 234 -24.87 -4.37 -1.60
N VAL A 235 -24.07 -4.20 -2.65
CA VAL A 235 -22.86 -4.98 -2.95
C VAL A 235 -21.62 -4.16 -2.71
N VAL A 236 -20.68 -4.66 -1.92
CA VAL A 236 -19.37 -4.03 -1.68
C VAL A 236 -18.29 -4.78 -2.46
N LEU A 237 -17.59 -4.09 -3.36
CA LEU A 237 -16.44 -4.62 -4.08
C LEU A 237 -15.15 -4.35 -3.29
N ALA A 238 -14.44 -5.43 -2.88
CA ALA A 238 -13.22 -5.38 -2.09
C ALA A 238 -12.16 -6.38 -2.60
N THR A 239 -12.09 -6.58 -3.92
CA THR A 239 -11.35 -7.68 -4.57
C THR A 239 -9.89 -7.36 -4.87
N GLY A 240 -9.37 -6.22 -4.42
CA GLY A 240 -7.99 -5.81 -4.67
C GLY A 240 -7.72 -5.23 -6.06
N SER A 241 -6.46 -5.06 -6.40
CA SER A 241 -5.98 -4.33 -7.57
C SER A 241 -6.07 -5.12 -8.89
N PHE A 242 -5.45 -4.59 -9.95
CA PHE A 242 -5.37 -5.26 -11.25
C PHE A 242 -3.95 -5.70 -11.63
N ALA A 243 -3.06 -5.83 -10.64
CA ALA A 243 -1.63 -6.10 -10.88
C ALA A 243 -1.33 -7.42 -11.62
N TYR A 244 -2.26 -8.37 -11.61
CA TYR A 244 -2.17 -9.64 -12.36
C TYR A 244 -3.12 -9.70 -13.58
N ASN A 245 -3.60 -8.55 -14.05
CA ASN A 245 -4.32 -8.45 -15.32
C ASN A 245 -3.40 -7.89 -16.39
N ASP A 246 -2.87 -8.75 -17.24
CA ASP A 246 -1.89 -8.39 -18.27
C ASP A 246 -2.38 -7.28 -19.21
N GLU A 247 -3.65 -7.29 -19.61
CA GLU A 247 -4.22 -6.29 -20.52
C GLU A 247 -4.28 -4.92 -19.81
N MET A 248 -4.76 -4.88 -18.56
CA MET A 248 -4.82 -3.65 -17.78
C MET A 248 -3.41 -3.14 -17.45
N MET A 249 -2.49 -4.03 -17.06
CA MET A 249 -1.11 -3.65 -16.75
C MET A 249 -0.39 -3.08 -17.97
N GLN A 250 -0.56 -3.66 -19.16
CA GLN A 250 0.01 -3.12 -20.40
C GLN A 250 -0.60 -1.75 -20.77
N ALA A 251 -1.90 -1.59 -20.56
CA ALA A 251 -2.62 -0.36 -20.90
C ALA A 251 -2.32 0.79 -19.92
N TYR A 252 -2.30 0.51 -18.63
CA TYR A 252 -2.28 1.55 -17.59
C TYR A 252 -0.94 1.67 -16.84
N ALA A 253 -0.23 0.56 -16.61
CA ALA A 253 1.01 0.53 -15.84
C ALA A 253 2.17 -0.16 -16.59
N PRO A 254 2.49 0.25 -17.85
CA PRO A 254 3.45 -0.46 -18.71
C PRO A 254 4.86 -0.51 -18.14
N ARG A 255 5.28 0.45 -17.33
CA ARG A 255 6.60 0.45 -16.66
C ARG A 255 6.71 -0.59 -15.55
N LEU A 256 5.59 -0.91 -14.88
CA LEU A 256 5.53 -1.94 -13.84
C LEU A 256 5.23 -3.33 -14.42
N TYR A 257 4.66 -3.42 -15.61
CA TYR A 257 4.33 -4.68 -16.26
C TYR A 257 5.54 -5.62 -16.37
N LYS A 258 5.35 -6.90 -16.02
CA LYS A 258 6.38 -7.96 -15.93
C LYS A 258 7.46 -7.72 -14.86
N ARG A 259 7.29 -6.78 -13.96
CA ARG A 259 8.13 -6.67 -12.77
C ARG A 259 7.53 -7.46 -11.62
N PRO A 260 8.32 -7.80 -10.59
CA PRO A 260 7.79 -8.47 -9.41
C PRO A 260 6.60 -7.70 -8.81
N ALA A 261 5.46 -8.36 -8.69
CA ALA A 261 4.29 -7.79 -8.06
C ALA A 261 4.36 -8.01 -6.53
N ALA A 262 4.20 -6.92 -5.77
CA ALA A 262 4.15 -6.97 -4.30
C ALA A 262 2.69 -7.15 -3.82
N THR A 263 2.01 -8.17 -4.36
CA THR A 263 0.62 -8.49 -4.05
C THR A 263 0.30 -9.95 -4.40
N VAL A 264 -0.96 -10.36 -4.32
CA VAL A 264 -1.42 -11.74 -4.58
C VAL A 264 -2.00 -11.89 -5.99
N GLU A 265 -1.92 -13.11 -6.54
CA GLU A 265 -2.34 -13.43 -7.92
C GLU A 265 -3.84 -13.23 -8.18
N GLU A 266 -4.64 -13.16 -7.13
CA GLU A 266 -6.08 -12.90 -7.19
C GLU A 266 -6.42 -11.48 -7.60
N HIS A 267 -5.46 -10.56 -7.63
CA HIS A 267 -5.62 -9.18 -8.04
C HIS A 267 -5.71 -9.03 -9.57
N ASP A 268 -6.82 -9.54 -10.13
CA ASP A 268 -7.08 -9.64 -11.58
C ASP A 268 -7.89 -8.47 -12.16
N GLY A 269 -8.23 -7.44 -11.37
CA GLY A 269 -8.98 -6.27 -11.81
C GLY A 269 -10.46 -6.53 -12.11
N ARG A 270 -10.99 -7.72 -11.77
CA ARG A 270 -12.34 -8.13 -12.14
C ARG A 270 -13.42 -7.19 -11.65
N ALA A 271 -13.34 -6.73 -10.39
CA ALA A 271 -14.32 -5.80 -9.84
C ALA A 271 -14.34 -4.47 -10.61
N ILE A 272 -13.17 -3.95 -10.99
CA ILE A 272 -13.06 -2.73 -11.79
C ILE A 272 -13.79 -2.91 -13.11
N LEU A 273 -13.53 -4.01 -13.82
CA LEU A 273 -14.17 -4.29 -15.11
C LEU A 273 -15.69 -4.48 -14.99
N MET A 274 -16.18 -5.15 -13.92
CA MET A 274 -17.61 -5.31 -13.67
C MET A 274 -18.31 -3.97 -13.43
N ALA A 275 -17.72 -3.10 -12.62
CA ALA A 275 -18.27 -1.78 -12.36
C ALA A 275 -18.21 -0.85 -13.61
N GLN A 276 -17.13 -0.93 -14.39
CA GLN A 276 -17.04 -0.22 -15.67
C GLN A 276 -18.13 -0.66 -16.66
N ALA A 277 -18.57 -1.91 -16.63
CA ALA A 277 -19.69 -2.37 -17.45
C ALA A 277 -21.03 -1.73 -17.08
N LEU A 278 -21.10 -1.06 -15.91
CA LEU A 278 -22.20 -0.19 -15.46
C LEU A 278 -21.91 1.30 -15.60
N GLY A 279 -20.80 1.67 -16.25
CA GLY A 279 -20.43 3.06 -16.44
C GLY A 279 -19.62 3.69 -15.30
N ALA A 280 -19.05 2.90 -14.40
CA ALA A 280 -18.23 3.42 -13.30
C ALA A 280 -17.01 4.21 -13.80
N GLY A 281 -16.76 5.38 -13.18
CA GLY A 281 -15.60 6.20 -13.41
C GLY A 281 -14.33 5.59 -12.78
N LEU A 282 -13.19 5.85 -13.39
CA LEU A 282 -11.88 5.44 -12.92
C LEU A 282 -11.01 6.66 -12.61
N ALA A 283 -10.03 6.47 -11.71
CA ALA A 283 -9.00 7.48 -11.45
C ALA A 283 -7.63 6.81 -11.19
N HIS A 284 -6.57 7.56 -11.48
CA HIS A 284 -5.17 7.22 -11.18
C HIS A 284 -4.72 5.84 -11.68
N MET A 285 -5.25 5.39 -12.82
CA MET A 285 -4.98 4.04 -13.35
C MET A 285 -3.50 3.78 -13.66
N ASP A 286 -2.72 4.82 -13.92
CA ASP A 286 -1.27 4.79 -14.16
C ASP A 286 -0.45 4.89 -12.87
N ALA A 287 -1.08 5.20 -11.73
CA ALA A 287 -0.41 5.31 -10.44
C ALA A 287 -0.02 3.93 -9.89
N CYS A 288 1.21 3.86 -9.40
CA CYS A 288 1.76 2.63 -8.82
C CYS A 288 2.56 2.93 -7.55
N GLU A 289 2.45 2.08 -6.55
CA GLU A 289 3.50 1.93 -5.57
C GLU A 289 4.66 1.18 -6.23
N VAL A 290 5.88 1.68 -6.03
CA VAL A 290 7.10 1.09 -6.59
C VAL A 290 8.08 0.78 -5.48
N ALA A 291 8.07 -0.46 -5.03
CA ALA A 291 9.05 -0.95 -4.08
C ALA A 291 10.46 -0.93 -4.68
N PHE A 292 11.45 -0.54 -3.86
CA PHE A 292 12.87 -0.61 -4.20
C PHE A 292 13.53 -1.74 -3.42
N PHE A 293 13.94 -2.80 -4.11
CA PHE A 293 14.43 -4.04 -3.51
C PHE A 293 15.90 -3.92 -3.04
N CYS A 294 16.13 -3.05 -2.07
CA CYS A 294 17.35 -2.89 -1.32
C CYS A 294 17.03 -2.81 0.19
N ASP A 295 17.90 -3.35 1.03
CA ASP A 295 17.76 -3.19 2.48
C ASP A 295 17.94 -1.71 2.86
N PRO A 296 16.95 -1.06 3.51
CA PRO A 296 17.04 0.35 3.90
C PRO A 296 18.22 0.66 4.83
N GLN A 297 18.72 -0.31 5.59
CA GLN A 297 19.88 -0.14 6.44
C GLN A 297 21.19 0.01 5.64
N LEU A 298 21.30 -0.70 4.51
CA LEU A 298 22.42 -0.47 3.58
C LEU A 298 22.23 0.84 2.82
N MET A 299 21.02 1.08 2.33
CA MET A 299 20.72 2.25 1.51
C MET A 299 21.02 3.56 2.24
N ALA A 300 20.61 3.69 3.49
CA ALA A 300 20.83 4.90 4.29
C ALA A 300 22.32 5.21 4.53
N ARG A 301 23.20 4.21 4.51
CA ARG A 301 24.64 4.35 4.79
C ARG A 301 25.48 4.65 3.55
N GLY A 302 24.96 4.41 2.35
CA GLY A 302 25.63 4.74 1.09
C GLY A 302 25.03 5.98 0.40
N ILE A 303 25.37 6.16 -0.86
CA ILE A 303 24.71 7.10 -1.77
C ILE A 303 24.17 6.35 -2.99
N LEU A 304 22.96 6.69 -3.42
CA LEU A 304 22.34 6.14 -4.62
C LEU A 304 22.65 7.03 -5.83
N VAL A 305 23.26 6.45 -6.86
CA VAL A 305 23.52 7.13 -8.12
C VAL A 305 22.79 6.45 -9.28
N ASN A 306 22.39 7.25 -10.27
CA ASN A 306 21.77 6.77 -11.50
C ASN A 306 22.83 6.39 -12.56
N GLY A 307 22.40 5.97 -13.75
CA GLY A 307 23.28 5.63 -14.88
C GLY A 307 24.13 6.78 -15.44
N ARG A 308 23.97 8.00 -14.88
CA ARG A 308 24.81 9.18 -15.20
C ARG A 308 25.79 9.49 -14.06
N GLY A 309 25.91 8.63 -13.05
CA GLY A 309 26.75 8.86 -11.89
C GLY A 309 26.25 9.94 -10.93
N GLN A 310 24.99 10.34 -11.02
CA GLN A 310 24.40 11.45 -10.23
C GLN A 310 23.49 10.92 -9.14
N ARG A 311 23.60 11.47 -7.91
CA ARG A 311 22.63 11.25 -6.84
C ARG A 311 21.28 11.89 -7.22
N TYR A 312 20.17 11.27 -6.80
CA TYR A 312 18.84 11.72 -7.20
C TYR A 312 17.80 11.67 -6.07
N VAL A 313 18.15 11.15 -4.89
CA VAL A 313 17.24 10.99 -3.76
C VAL A 313 18.03 11.01 -2.45
N PRO A 314 17.49 11.54 -1.33
CA PRO A 314 18.06 11.29 -0.01
C PRO A 314 17.82 9.83 0.36
N GLU A 315 18.87 9.09 0.65
CA GLU A 315 18.86 7.63 0.79
C GLU A 315 18.22 7.14 2.09
N ASP A 316 17.92 8.05 3.01
CA ASP A 316 17.25 7.79 4.28
C ASP A 316 15.73 8.04 4.24
N THR A 317 15.17 8.24 3.05
CA THR A 317 13.73 8.41 2.84
C THR A 317 12.99 7.06 2.70
N TYR A 318 11.68 7.12 2.57
CA TYR A 318 10.83 5.95 2.33
C TYR A 318 11.27 5.19 1.05
N PRO A 319 11.53 3.87 1.14
CA PRO A 319 12.05 3.09 0.00
C PRO A 319 11.14 3.05 -1.22
N GLY A 320 9.82 3.14 -1.05
CA GLY A 320 8.88 3.23 -2.17
C GLY A 320 9.05 4.52 -2.97
N ARG A 321 9.41 5.64 -2.32
CA ARG A 321 9.76 6.87 -3.02
C ARG A 321 11.03 6.72 -3.83
N VAL A 322 12.03 6.04 -3.28
CA VAL A 322 13.27 5.70 -4.02
C VAL A 322 12.92 4.87 -5.25
N GLY A 323 12.05 3.86 -5.11
CA GLY A 323 11.58 3.03 -6.22
C GLY A 323 10.88 3.84 -7.32
N GLN A 324 9.97 4.74 -6.96
CA GLN A 324 9.28 5.62 -7.91
C GLN A 324 10.26 6.51 -8.68
N LEU A 325 11.16 7.20 -7.99
CA LEU A 325 12.16 8.05 -8.63
C LEU A 325 13.12 7.25 -9.52
N THR A 326 13.51 6.05 -9.08
CA THR A 326 14.35 5.14 -9.87
C THR A 326 13.64 4.71 -11.15
N MET A 327 12.39 4.28 -11.06
CA MET A 327 11.63 3.76 -12.21
C MET A 327 11.23 4.87 -13.18
N TYR A 328 10.66 5.97 -12.67
CA TYR A 328 10.02 6.97 -13.53
C TYR A 328 10.96 8.08 -14.01
N GLN A 329 12.01 8.40 -13.25
CA GLN A 329 12.92 9.51 -13.57
C GLN A 329 14.34 9.08 -13.90
N ASN A 330 14.74 7.85 -13.58
CA ASN A 330 16.11 7.35 -13.76
C ASN A 330 16.20 6.04 -14.55
N ASP A 331 15.19 5.73 -15.36
CA ASP A 331 15.15 4.58 -16.28
C ASP A 331 15.50 3.23 -15.62
N ASN A 332 15.15 3.07 -14.34
CA ASN A 332 15.54 1.91 -13.52
C ASN A 332 17.06 1.68 -13.39
N GLN A 333 17.85 2.73 -13.55
CA GLN A 333 19.29 2.71 -13.34
C GLN A 333 19.59 3.21 -11.93
N ALA A 334 20.04 2.32 -11.07
CA ALA A 334 20.44 2.65 -9.70
C ALA A 334 21.64 1.82 -9.28
N PHE A 335 22.57 2.46 -8.60
CA PHE A 335 23.75 1.84 -7.99
C PHE A 335 23.89 2.40 -6.58
N LEU A 336 24.09 1.54 -5.59
CA LEU A 336 24.41 1.97 -4.23
C LEU A 336 25.92 1.98 -4.07
N VAL A 337 26.49 3.16 -3.86
CA VAL A 337 27.91 3.38 -3.66
C VAL A 337 28.19 3.62 -2.17
N LEU A 338 29.15 2.90 -1.60
CA LEU A 338 29.54 2.95 -0.19
C LEU A 338 30.96 2.44 0.00
N ASP A 339 31.55 2.68 1.16
CA ASP A 339 32.82 2.07 1.56
C ASP A 339 32.60 0.79 2.40
N GLU A 340 33.70 0.11 2.72
CA GLU A 340 33.69 -1.14 3.50
C GLU A 340 33.06 -0.92 4.88
N ALA A 341 33.38 0.18 5.58
CA ALA A 341 32.85 0.45 6.93
C ALA A 341 31.33 0.63 6.92
N ALA A 342 30.81 1.40 5.96
CA ALA A 342 29.37 1.61 5.77
C ALA A 342 28.65 0.30 5.40
N TYR A 343 29.28 -0.54 4.56
CA TYR A 343 28.76 -1.85 4.21
C TYR A 343 28.67 -2.76 5.43
N GLU A 344 29.74 -2.89 6.23
CA GLU A 344 29.76 -3.72 7.42
C GLU A 344 28.74 -3.27 8.46
N GLU A 345 28.65 -1.95 8.73
CA GLU A 345 27.62 -1.39 9.60
C GLU A 345 26.19 -1.74 9.11
N GLY A 346 25.92 -1.61 7.81
CA GLY A 346 24.62 -1.91 7.23
C GLY A 346 24.29 -3.40 7.33
N MET A 347 25.28 -4.28 7.10
CA MET A 347 25.10 -5.73 7.23
C MET A 347 24.89 -6.18 8.67
N ALA A 348 25.43 -5.47 9.66
CA ALA A 348 25.27 -5.77 11.08
C ALA A 348 23.98 -5.18 11.67
N ALA A 349 23.39 -4.16 11.06
CA ALA A 349 22.21 -3.46 11.59
C ALA A 349 20.97 -4.37 11.64
N PRO A 350 20.09 -4.21 12.65
CA PRO A 350 18.81 -4.90 12.66
C PRO A 350 17.97 -4.51 11.44
N SER A 351 17.36 -5.48 10.75
CA SER A 351 16.53 -5.25 9.57
C SER A 351 15.37 -6.23 9.51
N SER A 352 14.23 -5.75 9.04
CA SER A 352 13.07 -6.57 8.70
C SER A 352 13.20 -7.26 7.34
N SER A 353 14.17 -6.86 6.53
CA SER A 353 14.35 -7.35 5.16
C SER A 353 15.80 -7.74 4.84
N PRO A 354 16.44 -8.61 5.68
CA PRO A 354 17.84 -9.01 5.45
C PRO A 354 18.04 -9.77 4.13
N GLN A 355 16.99 -10.38 3.58
CA GLN A 355 16.99 -11.03 2.26
C GLN A 355 17.21 -10.04 1.10
N LEU A 356 17.02 -8.73 1.32
CA LEU A 356 17.30 -7.68 0.34
C LEU A 356 18.74 -7.15 0.42
N ARG A 357 19.55 -7.66 1.34
CA ARG A 357 20.98 -7.39 1.41
C ARG A 357 21.71 -8.06 0.27
N ARG A 358 22.63 -7.30 -0.36
CA ARG A 358 23.38 -7.77 -1.52
C ARG A 358 24.87 -7.56 -1.29
N GLN A 359 25.66 -8.44 -1.90
CA GLN A 359 27.11 -8.28 -1.98
C GLN A 359 27.45 -7.14 -2.94
N PRO A 360 28.55 -6.40 -2.71
CA PRO A 360 29.11 -5.49 -3.70
C PRO A 360 29.35 -6.17 -5.03
N THR A 361 28.98 -5.52 -6.11
CA THR A 361 29.24 -5.99 -7.48
C THR A 361 30.64 -5.62 -7.92
N TRP A 362 31.10 -4.46 -7.50
CA TRP A 362 32.45 -3.94 -7.76
C TRP A 362 33.06 -3.43 -6.46
N VAL A 363 34.36 -3.65 -6.29
CA VAL A 363 35.18 -3.13 -5.17
C VAL A 363 36.48 -2.63 -5.77
N CYS A 364 36.82 -1.38 -5.53
CA CYS A 364 37.97 -0.71 -6.14
C CYS A 364 38.71 0.15 -5.09
N GLU A 365 39.98 0.48 -5.38
CA GLU A 365 40.80 1.31 -4.51
C GLU A 365 40.52 2.82 -4.73
N SER A 366 39.93 3.20 -5.87
CA SER A 366 39.60 4.58 -6.20
C SER A 366 38.24 4.73 -6.85
N VAL A 367 37.65 5.94 -6.72
CA VAL A 367 36.36 6.29 -7.36
C VAL A 367 36.47 6.25 -8.88
N ALA A 368 37.60 6.67 -9.45
CA ALA A 368 37.80 6.68 -10.90
C ALA A 368 37.86 5.24 -11.48
N GLU A 369 38.47 4.30 -10.76
CA GLU A 369 38.47 2.89 -11.12
C GLU A 369 37.05 2.31 -11.04
N LEU A 370 36.35 2.58 -9.96
CA LEU A 370 34.95 2.14 -9.79
C LEU A 370 34.04 2.69 -10.89
N GLU A 371 34.18 3.97 -11.22
CA GLU A 371 33.45 4.63 -12.31
C GLU A 371 33.64 3.94 -13.66
N ALA A 372 34.90 3.58 -13.97
CA ALA A 372 35.23 2.89 -15.20
C ALA A 372 34.67 1.47 -15.23
N GLU A 373 34.78 0.71 -14.13
CA GLU A 373 34.22 -0.66 -13.98
C GLU A 373 32.68 -0.67 -14.08
N MET A 374 32.02 0.35 -13.55
CA MET A 374 30.56 0.50 -13.66
C MET A 374 30.11 0.94 -15.05
N GLY A 375 31.02 1.38 -15.93
CA GLY A 375 30.73 1.90 -17.25
C GLY A 375 29.97 3.24 -17.22
N LEU A 376 30.20 4.07 -16.22
CA LEU A 376 29.62 5.40 -16.10
C LEU A 376 30.38 6.42 -16.95
N PRO A 377 29.77 7.58 -17.28
CA PRO A 377 30.48 8.68 -17.95
C PRO A 377 31.70 9.13 -17.16
N GLU A 378 32.82 9.33 -17.84
CA GLU A 378 34.10 9.73 -17.25
C GLU A 378 33.96 11.00 -16.39
N GLY A 379 34.44 10.95 -15.15
CA GLY A 379 34.42 12.05 -14.16
C GLY A 379 33.07 12.26 -13.45
N ALA A 380 32.00 11.56 -13.85
CA ALA A 380 30.65 11.82 -13.32
C ALA A 380 30.48 11.32 -11.87
N LEU A 381 30.86 10.07 -11.59
CA LEU A 381 30.83 9.52 -10.24
C LEU A 381 31.86 10.19 -9.36
N THR A 382 33.06 10.44 -9.90
CA THR A 382 34.14 11.13 -9.20
C THR A 382 33.68 12.49 -8.70
N ALA A 383 33.08 13.32 -9.55
CA ALA A 383 32.54 14.62 -9.15
C ALA A 383 31.42 14.50 -8.10
N THR A 384 30.56 13.49 -8.22
CA THR A 384 29.47 13.25 -7.26
C THR A 384 30.01 12.87 -5.88
N VAL A 385 30.96 11.94 -5.79
CA VAL A 385 31.57 11.52 -4.52
C VAL A 385 32.39 12.64 -3.90
N GLU A 386 33.15 13.39 -4.68
CA GLU A 386 33.92 14.55 -4.19
C GLU A 386 32.99 15.63 -3.62
N LEU A 387 31.89 15.95 -4.31
CA LEU A 387 30.90 16.92 -3.82
C LEU A 387 30.27 16.44 -2.51
N TYR A 388 29.83 15.16 -2.47
CA TYR A 388 29.26 14.57 -1.29
C TYR A 388 30.25 14.58 -0.11
N ASN A 389 31.48 14.09 -0.30
CA ASN A 389 32.48 14.00 0.74
C ASN A 389 32.90 15.37 1.29
N ARG A 390 32.92 16.42 0.44
CA ARG A 390 33.21 17.79 0.88
C ARG A 390 32.23 18.26 1.95
N HIS A 391 30.94 17.95 1.81
CA HIS A 391 29.91 18.30 2.77
C HIS A 391 29.79 17.29 3.91
N ALA A 392 29.95 16.02 3.61
CA ALA A 392 29.89 14.95 4.58
C ALA A 392 30.98 15.06 5.66
N ALA A 393 32.14 15.64 5.35
CA ALA A 393 33.18 15.95 6.33
C ALA A 393 32.71 16.91 7.45
N ALA A 394 31.67 17.72 7.17
CA ALA A 394 31.00 18.58 8.15
C ALA A 394 29.70 17.98 8.69
N GLY A 395 29.38 16.72 8.37
CA GLY A 395 28.15 16.03 8.79
C GLY A 395 26.88 16.59 8.13
N THR A 396 26.96 17.17 6.94
CA THR A 396 25.82 17.80 6.26
C THR A 396 25.66 17.29 4.84
N ASP A 397 24.43 17.32 4.32
CA ASP A 397 24.11 17.08 2.90
C ASP A 397 23.18 18.18 2.37
N PRO A 398 23.73 19.34 1.92
CA PRO A 398 22.92 20.43 1.43
C PRO A 398 22.32 20.20 0.05
N VAL A 399 22.72 19.12 -0.65
CA VAL A 399 22.25 18.82 -2.01
C VAL A 399 20.90 18.11 -1.99
N LEU A 400 20.77 17.07 -1.19
CA LEU A 400 19.54 16.25 -1.11
C LEU A 400 18.92 16.22 0.28
N GLY A 401 19.60 16.74 1.30
CA GLY A 401 19.06 16.87 2.65
C GLY A 401 19.02 15.57 3.44
N LYS A 402 19.92 14.61 3.15
CA LYS A 402 20.10 13.40 3.97
C LYS A 402 20.43 13.80 5.40
N LYS A 403 19.83 13.13 6.39
CA LYS A 403 20.01 13.46 7.81
C LYS A 403 21.45 13.26 8.28
N ALA A 404 21.92 14.15 9.15
CA ALA A 404 23.29 14.18 9.65
C ALA A 404 23.75 12.83 10.25
N GLU A 405 22.87 12.09 10.88
CA GLU A 405 23.17 10.76 11.45
C GLU A 405 23.64 9.73 10.41
N TRP A 406 23.21 9.89 9.14
CA TRP A 406 23.54 9.01 8.02
C TRP A 406 24.62 9.59 7.10
N VAL A 407 25.04 10.84 7.33
CA VAL A 407 26.03 11.51 6.49
C VAL A 407 27.44 11.20 7.00
N LYS A 408 28.14 10.35 6.27
CA LYS A 408 29.55 10.00 6.51
C LYS A 408 30.32 10.12 5.18
N PRO A 409 31.56 10.63 5.16
CA PRO A 409 32.40 10.57 3.96
C PRO A 409 32.60 9.13 3.50
N ILE A 410 32.57 8.90 2.20
CA ILE A 410 32.88 7.60 1.59
C ILE A 410 34.39 7.49 1.44
N GLY A 411 34.97 6.48 2.06
CA GLY A 411 36.41 6.19 2.05
C GLY A 411 36.83 5.17 1.00
N SER A 412 38.02 4.60 1.21
CA SER A 412 38.61 3.53 0.39
C SER A 412 38.89 2.31 1.27
N PRO A 413 38.68 1.07 0.78
CA PRO A 413 38.18 0.73 -0.55
C PRO A 413 36.71 1.16 -0.74
N ILE A 414 36.38 1.56 -1.98
CA ILE A 414 35.02 1.96 -2.37
C ILE A 414 34.35 0.85 -3.16
N ALA A 415 33.04 0.69 -2.95
CA ALA A 415 32.28 -0.37 -3.58
C ALA A 415 30.97 0.14 -4.18
N ALA A 416 30.43 -0.59 -5.15
CA ALA A 416 29.09 -0.39 -5.65
C ALA A 416 28.29 -1.70 -5.71
N ILE A 417 27.01 -1.60 -5.34
CA ILE A 417 26.02 -2.66 -5.50
C ILE A 417 25.15 -2.31 -6.72
N ASP A 418 25.07 -3.22 -7.68
CA ASP A 418 24.19 -3.07 -8.84
C ASP A 418 22.73 -3.30 -8.42
N LEU A 419 21.92 -2.25 -8.51
CA LEU A 419 20.50 -2.25 -8.19
C LEU A 419 19.63 -1.94 -9.41
N ARG A 420 20.20 -2.05 -10.62
CA ARG A 420 19.44 -1.85 -11.86
C ARG A 420 18.30 -2.83 -11.97
N GLY A 421 17.11 -2.31 -12.24
CA GLY A 421 15.90 -3.13 -12.35
C GLY A 421 15.36 -3.70 -11.04
N MET A 422 15.95 -3.35 -9.90
CA MET A 422 15.53 -3.83 -8.57
C MET A 422 14.29 -3.07 -8.06
N THR A 423 13.27 -3.01 -8.89
CA THR A 423 11.98 -2.39 -8.61
C THR A 423 10.84 -3.35 -8.93
N GLY A 424 9.76 -3.23 -8.20
CA GLY A 424 8.51 -3.95 -8.39
C GLY A 424 7.40 -3.22 -7.63
N GLY A 425 6.21 -3.79 -7.49
CA GLY A 425 5.17 -3.09 -6.74
C GLY A 425 3.76 -3.51 -7.11
N PHE A 426 2.80 -2.60 -6.95
CA PHE A 426 1.39 -2.84 -7.25
C PHE A 426 0.69 -1.54 -7.70
N THR A 427 -0.48 -1.69 -8.32
CA THR A 427 -1.26 -0.59 -8.87
C THR A 427 -2.10 0.11 -7.78
N LEU A 428 -2.22 1.42 -7.88
CA LEU A 428 -2.95 2.28 -6.94
C LEU A 428 -4.28 2.76 -7.50
N GLY A 429 -4.43 2.84 -8.81
CA GLY A 429 -5.65 3.28 -9.48
C GLY A 429 -6.79 2.27 -9.42
N GLY A 430 -7.99 2.74 -9.67
CA GLY A 430 -9.20 1.94 -9.66
C GLY A 430 -10.48 2.76 -9.77
N LEU A 431 -11.58 2.25 -9.23
CA LEU A 431 -12.90 2.88 -9.24
C LEU A 431 -12.89 4.21 -8.48
N ARG A 432 -13.58 5.20 -9.04
CA ARG A 432 -13.92 6.41 -8.30
C ARG A 432 -15.07 6.11 -7.34
N THR A 433 -14.92 6.57 -6.10
CA THR A 433 -15.96 6.43 -5.07
C THR A 433 -16.18 7.74 -4.34
N SER A 434 -17.38 7.94 -3.79
CA SER A 434 -17.67 9.01 -2.84
C SER A 434 -16.94 8.80 -1.51
N VAL A 435 -17.00 9.79 -0.61
CA VAL A 435 -16.51 9.64 0.78
C VAL A 435 -17.30 8.60 1.57
N GLU A 436 -18.49 8.24 1.14
CA GLU A 436 -19.33 7.17 1.68
C GLU A 436 -19.07 5.82 1.00
N SER A 437 -18.05 5.75 0.12
CA SER A 437 -17.62 4.58 -0.64
C SER A 437 -18.61 4.07 -1.70
N GLU A 438 -19.58 4.89 -2.11
CA GLU A 438 -20.44 4.61 -3.26
C GLU A 438 -19.61 4.66 -4.55
N VAL A 439 -19.78 3.69 -5.44
CA VAL A 439 -19.12 3.73 -6.76
C VAL A 439 -19.78 4.80 -7.63
N LEU A 440 -18.96 5.72 -8.15
CA LEU A 440 -19.45 6.83 -8.96
C LEU A 440 -19.43 6.45 -10.45
N HIS A 441 -20.53 6.75 -11.14
CA HIS A 441 -20.62 6.71 -12.59
C HIS A 441 -19.73 7.80 -13.23
N VAL A 442 -19.44 7.71 -14.52
CA VAL A 442 -18.57 8.68 -15.24
C VAL A 442 -19.11 10.11 -15.21
N ASP A 443 -20.42 10.31 -15.04
CA ASP A 443 -21.06 11.62 -14.89
C ASP A 443 -21.04 12.17 -13.45
N GLY A 444 -20.58 11.36 -12.48
CA GLY A 444 -20.39 11.76 -11.09
C GLY A 444 -21.47 11.28 -10.12
N ASP A 445 -22.61 10.78 -10.60
CA ASP A 445 -23.68 10.26 -9.75
C ASP A 445 -23.31 8.88 -9.18
N PRO A 446 -23.73 8.52 -7.95
CA PRO A 446 -23.58 7.18 -7.42
C PRO A 446 -24.31 6.12 -8.25
N ILE A 447 -23.70 4.96 -8.46
CA ILE A 447 -24.38 3.77 -9.01
C ILE A 447 -25.15 3.12 -7.87
N PRO A 448 -26.50 3.11 -7.90
CA PRO A 448 -27.31 2.68 -6.78
C PRO A 448 -27.02 1.22 -6.36
N GLY A 449 -26.85 0.97 -5.06
CA GLY A 449 -26.58 -0.35 -4.50
C GLY A 449 -25.17 -0.89 -4.74
N LEU A 450 -24.24 -0.08 -5.26
CA LEU A 450 -22.86 -0.48 -5.51
C LEU A 450 -21.86 0.36 -4.73
N TYR A 451 -21.06 -0.31 -3.91
CA TYR A 451 -20.01 0.25 -3.07
C TYR A 451 -18.66 -0.39 -3.39
N ALA A 452 -17.57 0.29 -3.09
CA ALA A 452 -16.23 -0.29 -3.25
C ALA A 452 -15.22 0.34 -2.27
N ALA A 453 -14.23 -0.47 -1.85
CA ALA A 453 -13.14 0.00 -1.01
C ALA A 453 -11.85 -0.81 -1.23
N GLY A 454 -10.73 -0.29 -0.76
CA GLY A 454 -9.41 -0.90 -0.90
C GLY A 454 -8.88 -0.82 -2.33
N ARG A 455 -7.99 -1.72 -2.70
CA ARG A 455 -7.19 -1.58 -3.94
C ARG A 455 -7.97 -1.78 -5.26
N CYS A 456 -9.26 -2.08 -5.25
CA CYS A 456 -10.09 -1.95 -6.45
C CYS A 456 -10.59 -0.51 -6.69
N THR A 457 -10.33 0.41 -5.75
CA THR A 457 -10.62 1.84 -5.87
C THR A 457 -9.34 2.66 -6.02
N SER A 458 -9.45 3.90 -6.48
CA SER A 458 -8.33 4.86 -6.47
C SER A 458 -7.91 5.24 -5.04
N GLY A 459 -8.83 5.15 -4.08
CA GLY A 459 -8.57 5.47 -2.67
C GLY A 459 -7.99 6.88 -2.47
N LEU A 460 -7.10 7.00 -1.48
CA LEU A 460 -6.35 8.22 -1.18
C LEU A 460 -5.13 8.41 -2.08
N SER A 461 -4.54 7.33 -2.59
CA SER A 461 -3.30 7.40 -3.37
C SER A 461 -3.54 8.01 -4.74
N ALA A 462 -2.68 8.95 -5.11
CA ALA A 462 -2.65 9.55 -6.44
C ALA A 462 -1.32 9.20 -7.14
N GLY A 463 -0.40 10.16 -7.33
CA GLY A 463 0.91 9.89 -7.92
C GLY A 463 1.94 9.30 -6.96
N GLY A 464 1.75 9.47 -5.65
CA GLY A 464 2.64 9.02 -4.58
C GLY A 464 2.01 8.00 -3.64
N TYR A 465 2.84 7.47 -2.73
CA TYR A 465 2.42 6.47 -1.76
C TYR A 465 3.19 6.62 -0.44
N CYS A 466 2.54 6.29 0.66
CA CYS A 466 3.15 6.08 1.97
C CYS A 466 2.86 4.66 2.42
N SER A 467 3.87 3.93 2.94
CA SER A 467 3.66 2.56 3.40
C SER A 467 2.61 2.53 4.52
N GLY A 468 1.62 1.66 4.33
CA GLY A 468 0.48 1.54 5.23
C GLY A 468 -0.79 2.25 4.78
N ILE A 469 -0.73 3.15 3.79
CA ILE A 469 -1.93 3.80 3.24
C ILE A 469 -2.92 2.77 2.70
N SER A 470 -2.46 1.71 2.02
CA SER A 470 -3.37 0.68 1.50
C SER A 470 -4.18 -0.03 2.59
N LEU A 471 -3.58 -0.25 3.77
CA LEU A 471 -4.29 -0.86 4.90
C LEU A 471 -5.15 0.17 5.64
N GLY A 472 -4.66 1.40 5.80
CA GLY A 472 -5.41 2.51 6.40
C GLY A 472 -6.64 2.88 5.60
N ASP A 473 -6.45 3.24 4.34
CA ASP A 473 -7.52 3.54 3.37
C ASP A 473 -8.51 2.36 3.22
N GLY A 474 -7.97 1.15 3.02
CA GLY A 474 -8.79 -0.04 2.84
C GLY A 474 -9.66 -0.36 4.06
N SER A 475 -9.14 -0.24 5.29
CA SER A 475 -9.93 -0.47 6.51
C SER A 475 -10.90 0.67 6.78
N PHE A 476 -10.47 1.92 6.60
CA PHE A 476 -11.29 3.10 6.86
C PHE A 476 -12.50 3.19 5.91
N PHE A 477 -12.25 3.21 4.60
CA PHE A 477 -13.32 3.28 3.60
C PHE A 477 -14.05 1.94 3.44
N GLY A 478 -13.41 0.80 3.76
CA GLY A 478 -14.09 -0.48 3.86
C GLY A 478 -15.20 -0.47 4.91
N ARG A 479 -14.90 -0.01 6.12
CA ARG A 479 -15.89 0.15 7.19
C ARG A 479 -17.04 1.07 6.77
N ARG A 480 -16.74 2.21 6.14
CA ARG A 480 -17.75 3.15 5.62
C ARG A 480 -18.62 2.49 4.55
N ALA A 481 -18.03 1.76 3.59
CA ALA A 481 -18.76 1.01 2.58
C ALA A 481 -19.78 0.03 3.19
N GLY A 482 -19.37 -0.70 4.22
CA GLY A 482 -20.25 -1.63 4.94
C GLY A 482 -21.42 -0.93 5.63
N ILE A 483 -21.13 0.15 6.35
CA ILE A 483 -22.15 0.98 7.02
C ILE A 483 -23.13 1.55 6.00
N SER A 484 -22.64 2.15 4.91
CA SER A 484 -23.46 2.74 3.86
C SER A 484 -24.35 1.71 3.17
N ALA A 485 -23.81 0.53 2.83
CA ALA A 485 -24.57 -0.54 2.22
C ALA A 485 -25.67 -1.09 3.15
N ALA A 486 -25.44 -1.09 4.47
CA ALA A 486 -26.41 -1.56 5.46
C ALA A 486 -27.55 -0.56 5.70
N THR A 487 -27.30 0.76 5.54
CA THR A 487 -28.26 1.82 5.91
C THR A 487 -29.08 2.37 4.73
N THR A 488 -28.74 2.02 3.50
CA THR A 488 -29.39 2.53 2.28
C THR A 488 -30.49 1.57 1.75
N GLY A 489 -30.77 0.47 2.43
CA GLY A 489 -31.77 -0.56 2.08
C GLY A 489 -33.21 -0.20 2.44
#